data_9b100bd845a366283890f0b2b8376d73
#
_entry.id   9b100bd845a366283890f0b2b8376d73
#
_cell.length_a   1.000
_cell.length_b   1.000
_cell.length_c   1.000
_cell.angle_alpha   90.00
_cell.angle_beta   90.00
_cell.angle_gamma   90.00
#
_symmetry.space_group_name_H-M   'P 1'
#
loop_
_entity.id
_entity.type
_entity.pdbx_description
1 polymer ?
#
loop_
_entity_poly.entity_id
_entity_poly.type
_entity_poly.pdbx_seq_one_letter_code
_entity_poly.pdbx_strand_id
1 'polypeptide(L)'
;MLEIFSNFHDPKLFENSLTDVKEKPISVFYDWPCGWNQNEIENAISKNPHNILILGEPNEYFGTHDFAIQNSRLFSVILTWSDDIINRSDNAVLFPFGTTWLRDDYISKMENPTDKKFEVSFLRGAKKKAPGHDLRWDLYDDRNRVQVPTKFFDVLDDFDPNTGFHTDLYAKEIVWNESMFHIAIENHSHNGYFTEKVVDAFLTKTIPIYWGCKDIDKYFDEKGMIRFETKEEAISKINNLTEKDYHDRKEYMEKNYKLALHYANFFGRFKNFLNDLVTINKL
;
A
#
# COMPACT_ATOMS: atom_id res chain seq x y z
N MET A 1 20.25 -15.48 13.94
CA MET A 1 18.99 -16.04 13.40
C MET A 1 18.03 -14.89 13.15
N LEU A 2 17.26 -14.95 12.07
CA LEU A 2 16.28 -13.91 11.72
C LEU A 2 15.22 -13.76 12.81
N GLU A 3 15.00 -12.53 13.27
CA GLU A 3 13.91 -12.14 14.18
C GLU A 3 13.04 -11.10 13.50
N ILE A 4 11.72 -11.16 13.69
CA ILE A 4 10.77 -10.22 13.06
C ILE A 4 9.88 -9.58 14.12
N PHE A 5 9.84 -8.26 14.10
CA PHE A 5 9.06 -7.42 14.98
C PHE A 5 8.10 -6.58 14.15
N SER A 6 6.81 -6.85 14.26
CA SER A 6 5.78 -6.13 13.53
C SER A 6 4.59 -5.85 14.43
N ASN A 7 4.04 -4.64 14.34
CA ASN A 7 2.85 -4.27 15.09
C ASN A 7 1.54 -4.61 14.36
N PHE A 8 1.59 -4.84 13.05
CA PHE A 8 0.38 -4.84 12.20
C PHE A 8 0.28 -6.00 11.23
N HIS A 9 1.40 -6.67 10.95
CA HIS A 9 1.44 -7.79 10.02
C HIS A 9 1.85 -9.06 10.74
N ASP A 10 1.28 -10.19 10.35
CA ASP A 10 1.70 -11.49 10.86
C ASP A 10 3.19 -11.70 10.54
N PRO A 11 4.06 -11.81 11.54
CA PRO A 11 5.49 -12.09 11.34
C PRO A 11 5.76 -13.30 10.43
N LYS A 12 4.86 -14.29 10.40
CA LYS A 12 4.96 -15.48 9.55
C LYS A 12 5.00 -15.16 8.05
N LEU A 13 4.38 -14.05 7.61
CA LEU A 13 4.45 -13.63 6.22
C LEU A 13 5.89 -13.28 5.82
N PHE A 14 6.63 -12.60 6.70
CA PHE A 14 8.05 -12.31 6.50
C PHE A 14 8.89 -13.58 6.59
N GLU A 15 8.67 -14.42 7.63
CA GLU A 15 9.42 -15.65 7.83
C GLU A 15 9.32 -16.59 6.64
N ASN A 16 8.13 -16.78 6.09
CA ASN A 16 7.89 -17.63 4.93
C ASN A 16 8.56 -17.09 3.66
N SER A 17 8.64 -15.78 3.51
CA SER A 17 9.24 -15.13 2.34
C SER A 17 10.76 -15.03 2.41
N LEU A 18 11.34 -15.10 3.62
CA LEU A 18 12.76 -14.87 3.91
C LEU A 18 13.52 -16.16 4.31
N THR A 19 13.10 -17.31 3.79
CA THR A 19 13.69 -18.63 4.13
C THR A 19 15.20 -18.69 3.92
N ASP A 20 15.73 -18.03 2.90
CA ASP A 20 17.14 -18.08 2.51
C ASP A 20 18.05 -17.29 3.45
N VAL A 21 17.48 -16.40 4.28
CA VAL A 21 18.22 -15.56 5.23
C VAL A 21 17.91 -15.91 6.70
N LYS A 22 17.18 -16.99 6.95
CA LYS A 22 16.76 -17.40 8.32
C LYS A 22 17.93 -17.55 9.29
N GLU A 23 19.09 -18.01 8.81
CA GLU A 23 20.27 -18.23 9.65
C GLU A 23 21.12 -16.96 9.87
N LYS A 24 20.76 -15.85 9.23
CA LYS A 24 21.48 -14.59 9.40
C LYS A 24 21.10 -13.92 10.72
N PRO A 25 22.05 -13.27 11.42
CA PRO A 25 21.77 -12.56 12.67
C PRO A 25 21.18 -11.17 12.38
N ILE A 26 19.94 -11.16 11.89
CA ILE A 26 19.22 -9.97 11.43
C ILE A 26 17.91 -9.84 12.20
N SER A 27 17.60 -8.64 12.70
CA SER A 27 16.28 -8.27 13.17
C SER A 27 15.61 -7.34 12.16
N VAL A 28 14.37 -7.66 11.77
CA VAL A 28 13.53 -6.84 10.90
C VAL A 28 12.41 -6.24 11.73
N PHE A 29 12.30 -4.92 11.69
CA PHE A 29 11.30 -4.14 12.39
C PHE A 29 10.38 -3.49 11.36
N TYR A 30 9.06 -3.72 11.48
CA TYR A 30 8.09 -3.19 10.54
C TYR A 30 7.09 -2.27 11.23
N ASP A 31 7.07 -0.98 10.85
CA ASP A 31 6.27 0.09 11.48
C ASP A 31 6.32 0.03 13.02
N TRP A 32 7.52 -0.08 13.54
CA TRP A 32 7.85 -0.31 14.95
C TRP A 32 8.55 0.95 15.54
N PRO A 33 8.45 1.29 16.82
CA PRO A 33 7.96 0.50 17.97
C PRO A 33 6.63 0.99 18.55
N CYS A 34 5.58 1.15 17.81
CA CYS A 34 4.31 1.66 18.35
C CYS A 34 3.82 0.85 19.58
N GLY A 35 3.62 1.54 20.71
CA GLY A 35 3.09 0.96 21.94
C GLY A 35 4.11 0.19 22.80
N TRP A 36 5.39 0.13 22.41
CA TRP A 36 6.46 -0.54 23.14
C TRP A 36 7.11 0.40 24.18
N ASN A 37 7.44 -0.12 25.35
CA ASN A 37 8.21 0.62 26.33
C ASN A 37 9.73 0.53 26.06
N GLN A 38 10.51 1.37 26.74
CA GLN A 38 11.96 1.47 26.54
C GLN A 38 12.70 0.13 26.72
N ASN A 39 12.33 -0.66 27.73
CA ASN A 39 13.00 -1.96 27.98
C ASN A 39 12.69 -2.98 26.87
N GLU A 40 11.47 -2.98 26.34
CA GLU A 40 11.08 -3.83 25.21
C GLU A 40 11.86 -3.44 23.95
N ILE A 41 12.02 -2.14 23.70
CA ILE A 41 12.81 -1.59 22.60
C ILE A 41 14.26 -2.04 22.69
N GLU A 42 14.90 -1.81 23.83
CA GLU A 42 16.31 -2.18 24.07
C GLU A 42 16.52 -3.69 23.94
N ASN A 43 15.61 -4.49 24.47
CA ASN A 43 15.68 -5.95 24.38
C ASN A 43 15.55 -6.43 22.91
N ALA A 44 14.64 -5.85 22.14
CA ALA A 44 14.46 -6.23 20.73
C ALA A 44 15.68 -5.85 19.88
N ILE A 45 16.21 -4.64 20.04
CA ILE A 45 17.39 -4.14 19.32
C ILE A 45 18.66 -4.94 19.64
N SER A 46 18.79 -5.42 20.87
CA SER A 46 19.98 -6.17 21.31
C SER A 46 20.05 -7.63 20.83
N LYS A 47 18.97 -8.17 20.26
CA LYS A 47 18.92 -9.58 19.83
C LYS A 47 19.88 -9.93 18.71
N ASN A 48 20.06 -9.03 17.77
CA ASN A 48 20.93 -9.23 16.63
C ASN A 48 21.79 -7.97 16.36
N PRO A 49 22.97 -8.13 15.75
CA PRO A 49 23.85 -7.00 15.41
C PRO A 49 23.33 -6.16 14.26
N HIS A 50 22.48 -6.73 13.39
CA HIS A 50 21.95 -6.05 12.22
C HIS A 50 20.45 -5.84 12.34
N ASN A 51 20.06 -4.59 12.52
CA ASN A 51 18.68 -4.16 12.68
C ASN A 51 18.22 -3.43 11.43
N ILE A 52 17.13 -3.88 10.80
CA ILE A 52 16.55 -3.28 9.60
C ILE A 52 15.16 -2.77 9.95
N LEU A 53 14.95 -1.47 9.78
CA LEU A 53 13.63 -0.87 9.97
C LEU A 53 12.94 -0.66 8.61
N ILE A 54 11.68 -1.05 8.51
CA ILE A 54 10.82 -0.80 7.35
C ILE A 54 9.67 0.11 7.83
N LEU A 55 9.49 1.23 7.14
CA LEU A 55 8.42 2.20 7.41
C LEU A 55 7.44 2.22 6.25
N GLY A 56 6.29 1.58 6.44
CA GLY A 56 5.21 1.49 5.46
C GLY A 56 4.16 2.56 5.68
N GLU A 57 3.70 2.75 6.93
CA GLU A 57 2.64 3.70 7.27
C GLU A 57 3.17 5.11 7.56
N PRO A 58 2.37 6.17 7.34
CA PRO A 58 2.73 7.54 7.68
C PRO A 58 2.93 7.78 9.18
N ASN A 59 3.73 8.80 9.51
CA ASN A 59 4.05 9.17 10.90
C ASN A 59 2.81 9.44 11.76
N GLU A 60 1.78 10.02 11.18
CA GLU A 60 0.52 10.38 11.85
C GLU A 60 -0.22 9.15 12.41
N TYR A 61 0.10 7.96 11.90
CA TYR A 61 -0.51 6.72 12.38
C TYR A 61 0.09 6.23 13.68
N PHE A 62 1.45 6.24 13.79
CA PHE A 62 2.15 5.53 14.84
C PHE A 62 3.34 6.28 15.43
N GLY A 63 3.70 7.46 14.92
CA GLY A 63 4.89 8.20 15.33
C GLY A 63 6.21 7.51 15.00
N THR A 64 6.19 6.52 14.13
CA THR A 64 7.36 5.68 13.82
C THR A 64 8.44 6.42 13.05
N HIS A 65 8.09 7.41 12.25
CA HIS A 65 9.04 8.24 11.52
C HIS A 65 9.87 9.12 12.47
N ASP A 66 9.22 9.77 13.45
CA ASP A 66 9.91 10.57 14.45
C ASP A 66 10.86 9.71 15.28
N PHE A 67 10.42 8.51 15.66
CA PHE A 67 11.28 7.54 16.35
C PHE A 67 12.48 7.15 15.48
N ALA A 68 12.27 6.84 14.21
CA ALA A 68 13.33 6.45 13.28
C ALA A 68 14.39 7.54 13.12
N ILE A 69 13.98 8.80 12.96
CA ILE A 69 14.88 9.94 12.85
C ILE A 69 15.70 10.14 14.12
N GLN A 70 15.06 10.09 15.29
CA GLN A 70 15.74 10.29 16.58
C GLN A 70 16.69 9.15 16.92
N ASN A 71 16.41 7.94 16.44
CA ASN A 71 17.10 6.71 16.80
C ASN A 71 17.71 6.00 15.58
N SER A 72 18.01 6.72 14.51
CA SER A 72 18.49 6.11 13.25
C SER A 72 19.72 5.21 13.43
N ARG A 73 20.61 5.55 14.37
CA ARG A 73 21.82 4.78 14.68
C ARG A 73 21.56 3.39 15.27
N LEU A 74 20.35 3.09 15.73
CA LEU A 74 19.97 1.76 16.20
C LEU A 74 19.77 0.76 15.03
N PHE A 75 19.67 1.26 13.82
CA PHE A 75 19.40 0.47 12.62
C PHE A 75 20.60 0.46 11.68
N SER A 76 20.90 -0.69 11.11
CA SER A 76 21.87 -0.81 10.01
C SER A 76 21.36 -0.13 8.75
N VAL A 77 20.02 -0.20 8.51
CA VAL A 77 19.36 0.46 7.40
C VAL A 77 17.88 0.75 7.75
N ILE A 78 17.37 1.85 7.23
CA ILE A 78 15.96 2.24 7.31
C ILE A 78 15.39 2.27 5.89
N LEU A 79 14.44 1.38 5.60
CA LEU A 79 13.72 1.34 4.34
C LEU A 79 12.45 2.18 4.46
N THR A 80 12.34 3.20 3.62
CA THR A 80 11.24 4.17 3.72
C THR A 80 10.90 4.77 2.36
N TRP A 81 9.65 5.18 2.22
CA TRP A 81 9.18 6.01 1.09
C TRP A 81 9.34 7.52 1.36
N SER A 82 9.61 7.91 2.61
CA SER A 82 9.60 9.30 3.08
C SER A 82 10.89 10.04 2.76
N ASP A 83 10.80 11.06 1.90
CA ASP A 83 11.91 11.97 1.60
C ASP A 83 12.45 12.67 2.87
N ASP A 84 11.59 12.96 3.85
CA ASP A 84 12.03 13.59 5.11
C ASP A 84 13.02 12.71 5.88
N ILE A 85 12.71 11.42 5.99
CA ILE A 85 13.60 10.45 6.65
C ILE A 85 14.91 10.28 5.86
N ILE A 86 14.81 10.16 4.54
CA ILE A 86 15.97 10.01 3.66
C ILE A 86 16.93 11.21 3.80
N ASN A 87 16.37 12.40 3.89
CA ASN A 87 17.18 13.62 4.03
C ASN A 87 17.79 13.83 5.44
N ARG A 88 17.26 13.13 6.45
CA ARG A 88 17.66 13.31 7.86
C ARG A 88 18.41 12.12 8.46
N SER A 89 18.57 11.02 7.73
CA SER A 89 19.19 9.80 8.22
C SER A 89 20.09 9.20 7.15
N ASP A 90 21.40 9.19 7.42
CA ASP A 90 22.43 8.74 6.46
C ASP A 90 22.29 7.25 6.06
N ASN A 91 21.60 6.46 6.87
CA ASN A 91 21.31 5.04 6.65
C ASN A 91 19.90 4.75 6.13
N ALA A 92 19.16 5.79 5.74
CA ALA A 92 17.86 5.63 5.12
C ALA A 92 17.99 5.41 3.60
N VAL A 93 17.16 4.50 3.09
CA VAL A 93 17.12 4.12 1.68
C VAL A 93 15.68 4.19 1.17
N LEU A 94 15.51 4.78 -0.01
CA LEU A 94 14.21 4.82 -0.67
C LEU A 94 13.73 3.40 -0.99
N PHE A 95 12.61 3.04 -0.39
CA PHE A 95 11.95 1.77 -0.61
C PHE A 95 10.43 2.02 -0.68
N PRO A 96 9.86 2.23 -1.88
CA PRO A 96 8.44 2.45 -2.05
C PRO A 96 7.63 1.31 -1.45
N PHE A 97 6.61 1.66 -0.66
CA PHE A 97 5.88 0.66 0.12
C PHE A 97 5.04 -0.28 -0.75
N GLY A 98 4.49 0.13 -1.84
CA GLY A 98 3.61 -0.61 -2.74
C GLY A 98 3.48 -2.11 -2.43
N THR A 99 2.28 -2.58 -2.26
CA THR A 99 1.93 -3.97 -1.94
C THR A 99 0.65 -4.36 -2.66
N THR A 100 0.12 -5.54 -2.42
CA THR A 100 -1.18 -5.99 -2.95
C THR A 100 -1.95 -6.78 -1.89
N TRP A 101 -3.28 -6.72 -1.97
CA TRP A 101 -4.19 -7.58 -1.22
C TRP A 101 -4.82 -8.66 -2.09
N LEU A 102 -4.43 -8.70 -3.38
CA LEU A 102 -4.91 -9.72 -4.31
C LEU A 102 -4.04 -10.96 -4.22
N ARG A 103 -4.65 -12.11 -4.43
CA ARG A 103 -3.93 -13.39 -4.50
C ARG A 103 -3.24 -13.56 -5.86
N ASP A 104 -2.13 -14.28 -5.87
CA ASP A 104 -1.34 -14.53 -7.09
C ASP A 104 -2.16 -15.21 -8.19
N ASP A 105 -3.04 -16.17 -7.85
CA ASP A 105 -3.89 -16.84 -8.82
C ASP A 105 -4.93 -15.91 -9.45
N TYR A 106 -5.40 -14.91 -8.68
CA TYR A 106 -6.30 -13.89 -9.20
C TYR A 106 -5.55 -12.88 -10.08
N ILE A 107 -4.38 -12.41 -9.68
CA ILE A 107 -3.53 -11.53 -10.48
C ILE A 107 -3.22 -12.17 -11.84
N SER A 108 -2.89 -13.47 -11.84
CA SER A 108 -2.62 -14.22 -13.06
C SER A 108 -3.81 -14.28 -14.01
N LYS A 109 -5.04 -14.37 -13.49
CA LYS A 109 -6.26 -14.29 -14.31
C LYS A 109 -6.48 -12.90 -14.93
N MET A 110 -6.02 -11.84 -14.25
CA MET A 110 -6.16 -10.45 -14.69
C MET A 110 -5.14 -10.06 -15.78
N GLU A 111 -4.21 -10.93 -16.12
CA GLU A 111 -3.37 -10.73 -17.33
C GLU A 111 -4.23 -10.63 -18.60
N ASN A 112 -5.31 -11.44 -18.67
CA ASN A 112 -6.32 -11.39 -19.72
C ASN A 112 -7.71 -11.32 -19.08
N PRO A 113 -8.14 -10.14 -18.58
CA PRO A 113 -9.40 -10.01 -17.88
C PRO A 113 -10.57 -10.20 -18.85
N THR A 114 -11.71 -10.65 -18.31
CA THR A 114 -12.99 -10.58 -19.02
C THR A 114 -13.34 -9.12 -19.33
N ASP A 115 -14.23 -8.91 -20.28
CA ASP A 115 -14.67 -7.56 -20.65
C ASP A 115 -15.20 -6.80 -19.44
N LYS A 116 -14.57 -5.64 -19.17
CA LYS A 116 -14.96 -4.73 -18.12
C LYS A 116 -16.25 -4.00 -18.49
N LYS A 117 -17.08 -3.71 -17.49
CA LYS A 117 -18.31 -2.94 -17.64
C LYS A 117 -18.06 -1.46 -17.37
N PHE A 118 -18.77 -0.60 -18.09
CA PHE A 118 -18.77 0.83 -17.78
C PHE A 118 -19.50 1.07 -16.46
N GLU A 119 -18.74 0.96 -15.40
CA GLU A 119 -19.14 1.24 -14.02
C GLU A 119 -17.93 1.65 -13.20
N VAL A 120 -18.19 2.32 -12.10
CA VAL A 120 -17.21 2.68 -11.09
C VAL A 120 -17.38 1.76 -9.89
N SER A 121 -16.30 1.27 -9.30
CA SER A 121 -16.35 0.60 -8.00
C SER A 121 -15.76 1.49 -6.92
N PHE A 122 -16.25 1.34 -5.70
CA PHE A 122 -15.77 2.06 -4.53
C PHE A 122 -15.84 1.19 -3.29
N LEU A 123 -14.72 1.06 -2.58
CA LEU A 123 -14.64 0.33 -1.33
C LEU A 123 -14.45 1.31 -0.17
N ARG A 124 -15.43 1.37 0.73
CA ARG A 124 -15.34 2.12 1.96
C ARG A 124 -14.89 1.21 3.11
N GLY A 125 -13.79 1.57 3.78
CA GLY A 125 -13.38 0.93 5.03
C GLY A 125 -14.09 1.51 6.26
N ALA A 126 -14.08 0.76 7.37
CA ALA A 126 -14.71 1.17 8.63
C ALA A 126 -13.96 2.27 9.38
N LYS A 127 -12.65 2.45 9.13
CA LYS A 127 -11.79 3.36 9.89
C LYS A 127 -12.09 4.84 9.61
N LYS A 128 -11.93 5.68 10.68
CA LYS A 128 -12.05 7.15 10.64
C LYS A 128 -10.86 7.79 11.39
N LYS A 129 -9.63 7.49 10.98
CA LYS A 129 -8.42 7.90 11.71
C LYS A 129 -7.40 8.65 10.83
N ALA A 130 -7.78 9.02 9.62
CA ALA A 130 -6.89 9.67 8.68
C ALA A 130 -7.67 10.47 7.63
N PRO A 131 -7.08 11.49 7.00
CA PRO A 131 -7.76 12.32 6.00
C PRO A 131 -8.41 11.52 4.86
N GLY A 132 -7.74 10.49 4.38
CA GLY A 132 -8.31 9.63 3.34
C GLY A 132 -9.46 8.75 3.83
N HIS A 133 -9.51 8.41 5.12
CA HIS A 133 -10.69 7.77 5.69
C HIS A 133 -11.89 8.71 5.67
N ASP A 134 -11.70 9.95 6.11
CA ASP A 134 -12.76 10.95 6.14
C ASP A 134 -13.27 11.23 4.73
N LEU A 135 -12.36 11.38 3.76
CA LEU A 135 -12.71 11.58 2.36
C LEU A 135 -13.53 10.40 1.78
N ARG A 136 -13.20 9.14 2.14
CA ARG A 136 -13.99 7.97 1.75
C ARG A 136 -15.39 7.99 2.35
N TRP A 137 -15.53 8.38 3.62
CA TRP A 137 -16.82 8.53 4.27
C TRP A 137 -17.65 9.64 3.64
N ASP A 138 -17.06 10.80 3.39
CA ASP A 138 -17.72 11.95 2.78
C ASP A 138 -18.22 11.64 1.36
N LEU A 139 -17.44 10.90 0.57
CA LEU A 139 -17.85 10.43 -0.76
C LEU A 139 -18.98 9.41 -0.68
N TYR A 140 -18.93 8.49 0.29
CA TYR A 140 -19.98 7.50 0.49
C TYR A 140 -21.29 8.15 0.95
N ASP A 141 -21.23 9.14 1.83
CA ASP A 141 -22.42 9.87 2.30
C ASP A 141 -23.08 10.65 1.18
N ASP A 142 -22.28 11.20 0.25
CA ASP A 142 -22.73 11.92 -0.93
C ASP A 142 -22.93 11.04 -2.19
N ARG A 143 -22.96 9.70 -2.03
CA ARG A 143 -23.07 8.74 -3.17
C ARG A 143 -24.28 8.96 -4.07
N ASN A 144 -25.36 9.56 -3.56
CA ASN A 144 -26.54 9.92 -4.34
C ASN A 144 -26.30 11.03 -5.37
N ARG A 145 -25.18 11.75 -5.28
CA ARG A 145 -24.75 12.75 -6.25
C ARG A 145 -23.99 12.14 -7.45
N VAL A 146 -23.58 10.89 -7.32
CA VAL A 146 -22.92 10.15 -8.41
C VAL A 146 -23.98 9.62 -9.37
N GLN A 147 -23.86 9.98 -10.65
CA GLN A 147 -24.85 9.67 -11.69
C GLN A 147 -24.43 8.50 -12.60
N VAL A 148 -23.14 8.18 -12.65
CA VAL A 148 -22.61 7.04 -13.39
C VAL A 148 -22.88 5.74 -12.62
N PRO A 149 -23.15 4.61 -13.29
CA PRO A 149 -23.30 3.33 -12.62
C PRO A 149 -22.14 3.06 -11.65
N THR A 150 -22.41 2.95 -10.37
CA THR A 150 -21.38 2.80 -9.32
C THR A 150 -21.78 1.74 -8.31
N LYS A 151 -20.86 0.80 -8.08
CA LYS A 151 -20.97 -0.21 -7.02
C LYS A 151 -20.26 0.29 -5.77
N PHE A 152 -21.03 0.57 -4.73
CA PHE A 152 -20.50 0.94 -3.42
C PHE A 152 -20.43 -0.30 -2.53
N PHE A 153 -19.21 -0.69 -2.15
CA PHE A 153 -18.95 -1.77 -1.21
C PHE A 153 -18.71 -1.18 0.18
N ASP A 154 -19.41 -1.72 1.16
CA ASP A 154 -19.25 -1.36 2.56
C ASP A 154 -18.68 -2.53 3.34
N VAL A 155 -17.51 -2.33 3.93
CA VAL A 155 -16.79 -3.35 4.70
C VAL A 155 -17.39 -3.54 6.11
N LEU A 156 -18.37 -2.73 6.51
CA LEU A 156 -19.01 -2.87 7.83
C LEU A 156 -19.87 -4.13 7.91
N ASP A 157 -20.39 -4.58 6.78
CA ASP A 157 -21.31 -5.72 6.74
C ASP A 157 -20.61 -7.07 6.94
N ASP A 158 -19.26 -7.13 6.72
CA ASP A 158 -18.46 -8.36 6.79
C ASP A 158 -17.38 -8.33 7.89
N PHE A 159 -17.47 -7.36 8.82
CA PHE A 159 -16.52 -7.23 9.92
C PHE A 159 -16.80 -8.22 11.03
N ASP A 160 -15.88 -9.16 11.29
CA ASP A 160 -15.92 -10.01 12.48
C ASP A 160 -15.30 -9.26 13.68
N PRO A 161 -16.12 -8.86 14.68
CA PRO A 161 -15.64 -8.15 15.86
C PRO A 161 -14.73 -9.00 16.75
N ASN A 162 -14.72 -10.33 16.61
CA ASN A 162 -13.92 -11.21 17.44
C ASN A 162 -12.49 -11.35 16.93
N THR A 163 -12.28 -11.28 15.63
CA THR A 163 -10.94 -11.37 15.00
C THR A 163 -10.38 -10.00 14.64
N GLY A 164 -11.20 -8.96 14.57
CA GLY A 164 -10.79 -7.64 14.11
C GLY A 164 -10.49 -7.57 12.60
N PHE A 165 -10.75 -8.66 11.87
CA PHE A 165 -10.50 -8.78 10.43
C PHE A 165 -11.81 -9.01 9.67
N HIS A 166 -11.80 -8.65 8.39
CA HIS A 166 -12.84 -9.08 7.46
C HIS A 166 -12.68 -10.56 7.18
N THR A 167 -13.75 -11.30 7.30
CA THR A 167 -13.77 -12.76 7.20
C THR A 167 -13.43 -13.29 5.81
N ASP A 168 -13.37 -12.40 4.79
CA ASP A 168 -13.07 -12.87 3.45
C ASP A 168 -12.20 -11.89 2.65
N LEU A 169 -10.90 -12.22 2.53
CA LEU A 169 -10.00 -11.57 1.56
C LEU A 169 -10.51 -11.76 0.11
N TYR A 170 -11.29 -12.80 -0.15
CA TYR A 170 -11.93 -13.06 -1.45
C TYR A 170 -12.96 -12.00 -1.82
N ALA A 171 -13.61 -11.38 -0.84
CA ALA A 171 -14.57 -10.31 -1.08
C ALA A 171 -13.92 -9.08 -1.75
N LYS A 172 -12.63 -8.82 -1.52
CA LYS A 172 -11.94 -7.68 -2.14
C LYS A 172 -11.78 -7.84 -3.65
N GLU A 173 -11.58 -9.05 -4.15
CA GLU A 173 -11.45 -9.31 -5.59
C GLU A 173 -12.71 -8.88 -6.37
N ILE A 174 -13.89 -8.99 -5.75
CA ILE A 174 -15.18 -8.59 -6.36
C ILE A 174 -15.22 -7.08 -6.66
N VAL A 175 -14.50 -6.29 -5.86
CA VAL A 175 -14.49 -4.83 -5.99
C VAL A 175 -13.97 -4.38 -7.34
N TRP A 176 -12.95 -5.08 -7.88
CA TRP A 176 -12.28 -4.68 -9.12
C TRP A 176 -12.65 -5.53 -10.34
N ASN A 177 -13.30 -6.68 -10.14
CA ASN A 177 -13.42 -7.71 -11.17
C ASN A 177 -14.03 -7.22 -12.48
N GLU A 178 -15.14 -6.50 -12.40
CA GLU A 178 -15.95 -6.13 -13.58
C GLU A 178 -15.86 -4.63 -13.93
N SER A 179 -15.40 -3.77 -13.03
CA SER A 179 -15.51 -2.32 -13.19
C SER A 179 -14.37 -1.76 -14.03
N MET A 180 -14.69 -0.85 -14.97
CA MET A 180 -13.70 -0.08 -15.73
C MET A 180 -12.93 0.90 -14.87
N PHE A 181 -13.57 1.44 -13.82
CA PHE A 181 -13.00 2.47 -12.95
C PHE A 181 -13.14 2.08 -11.48
N HIS A 182 -12.19 2.54 -10.65
CA HIS A 182 -12.22 2.35 -9.20
C HIS A 182 -11.81 3.62 -8.46
N ILE A 183 -12.55 4.01 -7.43
CA ILE A 183 -12.16 5.14 -6.57
C ILE A 183 -11.12 4.63 -5.56
N ALA A 184 -9.86 4.97 -5.80
CA ALA A 184 -8.71 4.59 -4.98
C ALA A 184 -8.23 5.78 -4.15
N ILE A 185 -8.46 5.73 -2.83
CA ILE A 185 -8.08 6.79 -1.89
C ILE A 185 -7.13 6.22 -0.86
N GLU A 186 -5.90 6.75 -0.80
CA GLU A 186 -4.93 6.38 0.22
C GLU A 186 -5.35 6.88 1.61
N ASN A 187 -4.68 6.43 2.66
CA ASN A 187 -4.97 6.90 4.02
C ASN A 187 -4.50 8.34 4.22
N HIS A 188 -3.38 8.70 3.59
CA HIS A 188 -2.79 10.04 3.62
C HIS A 188 -2.33 10.46 2.23
N SER A 189 -2.08 11.77 2.05
CA SER A 189 -1.54 12.33 0.81
C SER A 189 -0.14 12.88 1.07
N HIS A 190 0.88 12.05 0.78
CA HIS A 190 2.30 12.38 0.89
C HIS A 190 3.05 12.05 -0.40
N ASN A 191 4.22 12.65 -0.61
CA ASN A 191 5.15 12.23 -1.65
C ASN A 191 5.62 10.79 -1.36
N GLY A 192 5.72 9.96 -2.37
CA GLY A 192 6.20 8.58 -2.26
C GLY A 192 5.25 7.59 -1.58
N TYR A 193 4.15 8.06 -0.96
CA TYR A 193 3.22 7.18 -0.25
C TYR A 193 2.10 6.68 -1.15
N PHE A 194 2.18 5.44 -1.56
CA PHE A 194 1.11 4.70 -2.22
C PHE A 194 1.10 3.24 -1.74
N THR A 195 -0.06 2.63 -1.76
CA THR A 195 -0.29 1.31 -1.19
C THR A 195 -1.01 0.38 -2.17
N GLU A 196 -1.52 -0.73 -1.66
CA GLU A 196 -2.36 -1.67 -2.41
C GLU A 196 -3.53 -1.00 -3.12
N LYS A 197 -4.00 0.15 -2.68
CA LYS A 197 -5.22 0.79 -3.22
C LYS A 197 -5.09 1.15 -4.69
N VAL A 198 -3.98 1.75 -5.07
CA VAL A 198 -3.71 2.07 -6.48
C VAL A 198 -3.09 0.88 -7.21
N VAL A 199 -2.27 0.09 -6.51
CA VAL A 199 -1.62 -1.10 -7.08
C VAL A 199 -2.65 -2.14 -7.52
N ASP A 200 -3.63 -2.47 -6.67
CA ASP A 200 -4.68 -3.45 -6.97
C ASP A 200 -5.58 -3.00 -8.12
N ALA A 201 -5.87 -1.70 -8.23
CA ALA A 201 -6.58 -1.16 -9.39
C ALA A 201 -5.82 -1.43 -10.69
N PHE A 202 -4.51 -1.18 -10.74
CA PHE A 202 -3.71 -1.46 -11.93
C PHE A 202 -3.54 -2.95 -12.20
N LEU A 203 -3.35 -3.79 -11.16
CA LEU A 203 -3.24 -5.24 -11.28
C LEU A 203 -4.51 -5.87 -11.87
N THR A 204 -5.64 -5.22 -11.67
CA THR A 204 -6.94 -5.66 -12.21
C THR A 204 -7.32 -4.97 -13.51
N LYS A 205 -6.40 -4.20 -14.10
CA LYS A 205 -6.64 -3.40 -15.31
C LYS A 205 -7.86 -2.49 -15.19
N THR A 206 -8.06 -1.93 -14.01
CA THR A 206 -9.09 -0.95 -13.66
C THR A 206 -8.44 0.43 -13.58
N ILE A 207 -9.05 1.44 -14.18
CA ILE A 207 -8.51 2.81 -14.14
C ILE A 207 -8.79 3.41 -12.75
N PRO A 208 -7.77 3.75 -11.95
CA PRO A 208 -7.99 4.38 -10.65
C PRO A 208 -8.40 5.84 -10.82
N ILE A 209 -9.48 6.22 -10.10
CA ILE A 209 -9.83 7.60 -9.77
C ILE A 209 -9.14 7.87 -8.44
N TYR A 210 -8.00 8.57 -8.46
CA TYR A 210 -6.97 8.46 -7.43
C TYR A 210 -6.78 9.72 -6.61
N TRP A 211 -6.69 9.52 -5.28
CA TRP A 211 -6.23 10.49 -4.31
C TRP A 211 -5.20 9.86 -3.37
N GLY A 212 -4.04 10.51 -3.19
CA GLY A 212 -2.99 10.00 -2.30
C GLY A 212 -1.61 10.55 -2.63
N CYS A 213 -0.74 9.73 -3.18
CA CYS A 213 0.64 10.08 -3.48
C CYS A 213 0.73 11.31 -4.39
N LYS A 214 1.38 12.38 -3.89
CA LYS A 214 1.44 13.67 -4.60
C LYS A 214 2.32 13.60 -5.86
N ASP A 215 3.37 12.81 -5.81
CA ASP A 215 4.36 12.59 -6.87
C ASP A 215 4.23 11.18 -7.49
N ILE A 216 3.00 10.71 -7.65
CA ILE A 216 2.69 9.37 -8.19
C ILE A 216 3.25 9.16 -9.60
N ASP A 217 3.48 10.23 -10.35
CA ASP A 217 4.09 10.26 -11.68
C ASP A 217 5.54 9.72 -11.70
N LYS A 218 6.23 9.71 -10.57
CA LYS A 218 7.54 9.05 -10.43
C LYS A 218 7.45 7.53 -10.46
N TYR A 219 6.29 6.97 -10.19
CA TYR A 219 6.06 5.53 -9.99
C TYR A 219 5.17 4.92 -11.07
N PHE A 220 4.20 5.68 -11.58
CA PHE A 220 3.21 5.25 -12.55
C PHE A 220 2.96 6.35 -13.59
N ASP A 221 2.55 5.96 -14.79
CA ASP A 221 2.13 6.90 -15.83
C ASP A 221 0.76 7.52 -15.46
N GLU A 222 0.74 8.83 -15.16
CA GLU A 222 -0.48 9.55 -14.74
C GLU A 222 -1.61 9.49 -15.76
N LYS A 223 -1.29 9.29 -17.06
CA LYS A 223 -2.30 9.15 -18.09
C LYS A 223 -3.14 7.90 -17.93
N GLY A 224 -2.65 6.91 -17.18
CA GLY A 224 -3.36 5.69 -16.83
C GLY A 224 -4.29 5.82 -15.62
N MET A 225 -4.46 7.02 -15.04
CA MET A 225 -5.34 7.27 -13.90
C MET A 225 -6.08 8.59 -14.05
N ILE A 226 -7.01 8.86 -13.13
CA ILE A 226 -7.77 10.12 -13.04
C ILE A 226 -7.56 10.68 -11.64
N ARG A 227 -6.66 11.66 -11.49
CA ARG A 227 -6.39 12.27 -10.18
C ARG A 227 -7.47 13.25 -9.78
N PHE A 228 -7.66 13.40 -8.47
CA PHE A 228 -8.52 14.44 -7.88
C PHE A 228 -7.95 14.89 -6.53
N GLU A 229 -8.33 16.09 -6.07
CA GLU A 229 -7.86 16.65 -4.80
C GLU A 229 -9.01 16.83 -3.80
N THR A 230 -10.24 17.06 -4.25
CA THR A 230 -11.40 17.28 -3.39
C THR A 230 -12.55 16.34 -3.73
N LYS A 231 -13.46 16.15 -2.77
CA LYS A 231 -14.70 15.37 -2.98
C LYS A 231 -15.53 15.89 -4.16
N GLU A 232 -15.66 17.19 -4.27
CA GLU A 232 -16.40 17.85 -5.33
C GLU A 232 -15.80 17.58 -6.69
N GLU A 233 -14.48 17.64 -6.77
CA GLU A 233 -13.74 17.30 -7.99
C GLU A 233 -13.91 15.82 -8.36
N ALA A 234 -13.83 14.92 -7.36
CA ALA A 234 -14.07 13.49 -7.59
C ALA A 234 -15.45 13.25 -8.19
N ILE A 235 -16.51 13.77 -7.56
CA ILE A 235 -17.90 13.61 -8.04
C ILE A 235 -18.05 14.20 -9.44
N SER A 236 -17.49 15.38 -9.70
CA SER A 236 -17.53 16.02 -11.03
C SER A 236 -16.83 15.18 -12.08
N LYS A 237 -15.62 14.67 -11.80
CA LYS A 237 -14.87 13.81 -12.73
C LYS A 237 -15.60 12.50 -12.99
N ILE A 238 -16.13 11.86 -11.95
CA ILE A 238 -16.90 10.62 -12.07
C ILE A 238 -18.12 10.84 -12.97
N ASN A 239 -18.91 11.90 -12.76
CA ASN A 239 -20.12 12.16 -13.51
C ASN A 239 -19.88 12.52 -14.99
N ASN A 240 -18.65 12.90 -15.34
CA ASN A 240 -18.25 13.16 -16.72
C ASN A 240 -17.56 11.97 -17.40
N LEU A 241 -17.42 10.82 -16.72
CA LEU A 241 -16.81 9.62 -17.30
C LEU A 241 -17.66 9.07 -18.45
N THR A 242 -16.95 8.53 -19.40
CA THR A 242 -17.50 7.76 -20.51
C THR A 242 -16.72 6.45 -20.69
N GLU A 243 -17.29 5.49 -21.39
CA GLU A 243 -16.57 4.26 -21.77
C GLU A 243 -15.30 4.57 -22.59
N LYS A 244 -15.35 5.63 -23.39
CA LYS A 244 -14.21 6.11 -24.16
C LYS A 244 -13.01 6.49 -23.27
N ASP A 245 -13.23 7.03 -22.08
CA ASP A 245 -12.18 7.38 -21.14
C ASP A 245 -11.36 6.17 -20.69
N TYR A 246 -12.00 5.00 -20.56
CA TYR A 246 -11.32 3.75 -20.27
C TYR A 246 -10.45 3.32 -21.46
N HIS A 247 -11.01 3.31 -22.67
CA HIS A 247 -10.32 2.86 -23.87
C HIS A 247 -9.14 3.76 -24.24
N ASP A 248 -9.27 5.07 -24.09
CA ASP A 248 -8.20 6.04 -24.36
C ASP A 248 -7.01 5.86 -23.40
N ARG A 249 -7.23 5.32 -22.20
CA ARG A 249 -6.19 5.09 -21.19
C ARG A 249 -5.58 3.68 -21.22
N LYS A 250 -6.07 2.79 -22.07
CA LYS A 250 -5.68 1.37 -22.06
C LYS A 250 -4.17 1.17 -22.22
N GLU A 251 -3.51 1.90 -23.10
CA GLU A 251 -2.06 1.79 -23.28
C GLU A 251 -1.28 2.14 -22.01
N TYR A 252 -1.67 3.22 -21.33
CA TYR A 252 -1.04 3.67 -20.10
C TYR A 252 -1.35 2.74 -18.92
N MET A 253 -2.55 2.21 -18.86
CA MET A 253 -2.96 1.20 -17.90
C MET A 253 -2.11 -0.09 -18.05
N GLU A 254 -1.83 -0.55 -19.28
CA GLU A 254 -0.96 -1.73 -19.51
C GLU A 254 0.49 -1.47 -19.06
N LYS A 255 1.00 -0.26 -19.20
CA LYS A 255 2.30 0.13 -18.63
C LYS A 255 2.25 0.08 -17.10
N ASN A 256 1.20 0.65 -16.51
CA ASN A 256 1.02 0.69 -15.08
C ASN A 256 0.77 -0.71 -14.49
N TYR A 257 0.09 -1.61 -15.20
CA TYR A 257 -0.03 -3.02 -14.82
C TYR A 257 1.35 -3.68 -14.59
N LYS A 258 2.29 -3.47 -15.52
CA LYS A 258 3.65 -4.01 -15.39
C LYS A 258 4.41 -3.42 -14.21
N LEU A 259 4.26 -2.12 -13.95
CA LEU A 259 4.84 -1.46 -12.78
C LEU A 259 4.19 -1.96 -11.49
N ALA A 260 2.87 -2.14 -11.49
CA ALA A 260 2.13 -2.67 -10.36
C ALA A 260 2.56 -4.09 -9.97
N LEU A 261 2.85 -4.97 -10.94
CA LEU A 261 3.42 -6.30 -10.67
C LEU A 261 4.76 -6.21 -9.90
N HIS A 262 5.61 -5.22 -10.25
CA HIS A 262 6.85 -4.99 -9.52
C HIS A 262 6.58 -4.53 -8.08
N TYR A 263 5.69 -3.56 -7.89
CA TYR A 263 5.40 -3.03 -6.55
C TYR A 263 4.63 -4.02 -5.67
N ALA A 264 3.72 -4.80 -6.23
CA ALA A 264 2.99 -5.85 -5.53
C ALA A 264 3.91 -6.89 -4.89
N ASN A 265 5.05 -7.19 -5.51
CA ASN A 265 6.04 -8.13 -5.00
C ASN A 265 6.92 -7.51 -3.90
N PHE A 266 6.30 -7.00 -2.83
CA PHE A 266 6.99 -6.37 -1.70
C PHE A 266 8.05 -7.28 -1.09
N PHE A 267 7.69 -8.51 -0.74
CA PHE A 267 8.62 -9.46 -0.11
C PHE A 267 9.77 -9.87 -1.04
N GLY A 268 9.52 -10.04 -2.33
CA GLY A 268 10.57 -10.34 -3.31
C GLY A 268 11.56 -9.17 -3.45
N ARG A 269 11.06 -7.93 -3.48
CA ARG A 269 11.92 -6.73 -3.49
C ARG A 269 12.74 -6.62 -2.21
N PHE A 270 12.12 -6.87 -1.06
CA PHE A 270 12.81 -6.85 0.22
C PHE A 270 13.88 -7.96 0.33
N LYS A 271 13.56 -9.19 -0.09
CA LYS A 271 14.51 -10.30 -0.16
C LYS A 271 15.73 -9.98 -1.03
N ASN A 272 15.49 -9.42 -2.23
CA ASN A 272 16.58 -9.02 -3.12
C ASN A 272 17.46 -7.96 -2.47
N PHE A 273 16.86 -6.96 -1.83
CA PHE A 273 17.59 -5.94 -1.08
C PHE A 273 18.48 -6.54 0.02
N LEU A 274 17.96 -7.50 0.82
CA LEU A 274 18.73 -8.20 1.84
C LEU A 274 19.92 -8.97 1.26
N ASN A 275 19.71 -9.67 0.15
CA ASN A 275 20.77 -10.42 -0.52
C ASN A 275 21.88 -9.50 -1.03
N ASP A 276 21.52 -8.33 -1.55
CA ASP A 276 22.49 -7.31 -1.98
C ASP A 276 23.31 -6.80 -0.79
N LEU A 277 22.68 -6.50 0.35
CA LEU A 277 23.39 -6.08 1.56
C LEU A 277 24.36 -7.15 2.08
N VAL A 278 23.96 -8.41 2.06
CA VAL A 278 24.84 -9.54 2.45
C VAL A 278 26.02 -9.67 1.48
N THR A 279 25.79 -9.53 0.18
CA THR A 279 26.82 -9.66 -0.87
C THR A 279 27.91 -8.58 -0.72
N ILE A 280 27.54 -7.37 -0.33
CA ILE A 280 28.49 -6.24 -0.16
C ILE A 280 29.07 -6.18 1.26
N ASN A 281 28.91 -7.23 2.08
CA ASN A 281 29.37 -7.33 3.47
C ASN A 281 28.92 -6.16 4.37
N LYS A 282 27.69 -5.66 4.16
CA LYS A 282 27.06 -4.68 5.05
C LYS A 282 26.14 -5.30 6.12
N LEU A 283 25.94 -6.62 6.06
CA LEU A 283 25.20 -7.42 7.05
C LEU A 283 25.97 -8.67 7.45
#